data_393191ee4a2f5eb36eb58178bd600e57
#
_entry.id   393191ee4a2f5eb36eb58178bd600e57
#
_cell.length_a   1.000
_cell.length_b   1.000
_cell.length_c   1.000
_cell.angle_alpha   90.00
_cell.angle_beta   90.00
_cell.angle_gamma   90.00
#
_symmetry.space_group_name_H-M   'P 1'
#
loop_
_entity.id
_entity.type
_entity.pdbx_description
1 polymer ?
#
loop_
_entity_poly.entity_id
_entity_poly.type
_entity_poly.pdbx_seq_one_letter_code
_entity_poly.pdbx_strand_id
1 'polypeptide(L)'
;MKKSHVAIALGFSAVMAASAVASEVNVYSYRQPYLIEPILKNFEKESGIKVNLIFDDKGLVERIKREGELSPADVVLTVDIKRVMDVVNAGLAQPIHSHALEENIPAQYRDSKEQWFALTTRARVIYSSKDRVGKLPADFTYYDLAKPEYKGKVCVRSGKNAYNVSLVASMIAHDGEAKAKSWLEGLKANLAQKPQGGDRDQVKAIKEGVCDYAIGNSYYYGKMLDDDKQRSWAEAAYLNFPNQDSYGTHVNISGVVIAKHAPNKDNAVKLVEYLSGNSAQQAYAELNHEYPVKPGVPFSAQVQSWGTFNADKLPLETIAENYDKALKLVDEVKFDL
;
A
#
# COMPACT_ATOMS: atom_id res chain seq x y z
N MET A 1 -57.26 38.99 61.77
CA MET A 1 -56.92 38.98 60.34
C MET A 1 -55.50 38.49 60.19
N LYS A 2 -55.32 37.22 59.84
CA LYS A 2 -54.01 36.57 59.63
C LYS A 2 -53.70 36.61 58.10
N LYS A 3 -52.65 37.23 57.68
CA LYS A 3 -52.17 37.21 56.28
C LYS A 3 -51.20 36.06 56.13
N SER A 4 -51.56 35.06 55.33
CA SER A 4 -50.67 33.96 54.90
C SER A 4 -49.83 34.39 53.68
N HIS A 5 -48.53 34.31 53.82
CA HIS A 5 -47.60 34.50 52.69
C HIS A 5 -47.29 33.14 52.09
N VAL A 6 -47.68 32.95 50.84
CA VAL A 6 -47.29 31.79 50.03
C VAL A 6 -45.96 32.12 49.30
N ALA A 7 -44.91 31.41 49.65
CA ALA A 7 -43.62 31.49 48.95
C ALA A 7 -43.62 30.48 47.77
N ILE A 8 -43.55 30.99 46.54
CA ILE A 8 -43.37 30.18 45.34
C ILE A 8 -41.88 29.98 45.17
N ALA A 9 -41.40 28.74 45.34
CA ALA A 9 -40.06 28.33 45.01
C ALA A 9 -39.98 28.00 43.51
N LEU A 10 -39.35 28.87 42.73
CA LEU A 10 -38.98 28.58 41.34
C LEU A 10 -37.74 27.67 41.31
N GLY A 11 -37.93 26.38 41.04
CA GLY A 11 -36.85 25.45 40.77
C GLY A 11 -36.22 25.74 39.39
N PHE A 12 -35.00 26.25 39.36
CA PHE A 12 -34.19 26.33 38.15
C PHE A 12 -33.58 24.98 37.86
N SER A 13 -34.17 24.21 36.95
CA SER A 13 -33.53 23.00 36.40
C SER A 13 -32.50 23.42 35.38
N ALA A 14 -31.23 23.45 35.74
CA ALA A 14 -30.12 23.61 34.83
C ALA A 14 -29.99 22.31 33.99
N VAL A 15 -30.48 22.35 32.77
CA VAL A 15 -30.18 21.35 31.76
C VAL A 15 -28.73 21.57 31.35
N MET A 16 -27.81 20.74 31.87
CA MET A 16 -26.47 20.63 31.34
C MET A 16 -26.57 19.96 29.96
N ALA A 17 -26.53 20.77 28.91
CA ALA A 17 -26.27 20.27 27.56
C ALA A 17 -24.82 19.76 27.57
N ALA A 18 -24.63 18.46 27.74
CA ALA A 18 -23.37 17.81 27.43
C ALA A 18 -23.12 18.05 25.93
N SER A 19 -22.19 18.92 25.61
CA SER A 19 -21.68 19.05 24.25
C SER A 19 -21.09 17.70 23.89
N ALA A 20 -21.79 16.91 23.07
CA ALA A 20 -21.25 15.71 22.51
C ALA A 20 -20.01 16.12 21.69
N VAL A 21 -18.82 15.87 22.21
CA VAL A 21 -17.59 15.99 21.41
C VAL A 21 -17.79 15.04 20.24
N ALA A 22 -17.75 15.60 19.02
CA ALA A 22 -17.91 14.79 17.82
C ALA A 22 -16.85 13.68 17.86
N SER A 23 -17.31 12.44 17.78
CA SER A 23 -16.41 11.28 17.75
C SER A 23 -15.54 11.35 16.49
N GLU A 24 -14.21 11.32 16.65
CA GLU A 24 -13.28 11.45 15.52
C GLU A 24 -12.12 10.46 15.60
N VAL A 25 -11.43 10.31 14.47
CA VAL A 25 -10.18 9.57 14.34
C VAL A 25 -9.24 10.30 13.38
N ASN A 26 -7.97 10.44 13.78
CA ASN A 26 -6.95 11.14 13.00
C ASN A 26 -6.07 10.13 12.28
N VAL A 27 -6.07 10.19 10.96
CA VAL A 27 -5.36 9.25 10.08
C VAL A 27 -4.18 9.96 9.41
N TYR A 28 -2.97 9.51 9.71
CA TYR A 28 -1.76 9.89 9.00
C TYR A 28 -1.51 8.89 7.89
N SER A 29 -1.44 9.32 6.64
CA SER A 29 -1.45 8.43 5.49
C SER A 29 -0.30 8.72 4.52
N TYR A 30 0.48 7.68 4.22
CA TYR A 30 1.35 7.65 3.05
C TYR A 30 0.59 7.26 1.77
N ARG A 31 -0.66 6.82 1.93
CA ARG A 31 -1.52 6.43 0.83
C ARG A 31 -2.18 7.65 0.22
N GLN A 32 -2.17 7.73 -1.10
CA GLN A 32 -2.76 8.85 -1.86
C GLN A 32 -4.25 9.04 -1.50
N PRO A 33 -4.71 10.28 -1.27
CA PRO A 33 -6.09 10.56 -0.88
C PRO A 33 -7.13 9.93 -1.80
N TYR A 34 -6.96 10.03 -3.11
CA TYR A 34 -7.93 9.50 -4.09
C TYR A 34 -8.13 7.97 -4.01
N LEU A 35 -7.20 7.24 -3.37
CA LEU A 35 -7.30 5.79 -3.17
C LEU A 35 -7.97 5.42 -1.84
N ILE A 36 -7.94 6.28 -0.84
CA ILE A 36 -8.40 5.94 0.51
C ILE A 36 -9.61 6.75 0.97
N GLU A 37 -9.74 8.02 0.56
CA GLU A 37 -10.87 8.87 0.97
C GLU A 37 -12.24 8.28 0.68
N PRO A 38 -12.52 7.64 -0.48
CA PRO A 38 -13.82 7.03 -0.71
C PRO A 38 -14.17 5.96 0.33
N ILE A 39 -13.18 5.18 0.77
CA ILE A 39 -13.35 4.11 1.78
C ILE A 39 -13.54 4.73 3.17
N LEU A 40 -12.78 5.78 3.51
CA LEU A 40 -12.92 6.49 4.79
C LEU A 40 -14.26 7.20 4.89
N LYS A 41 -14.78 7.79 3.80
CA LYS A 41 -16.11 8.39 3.76
C LYS A 41 -17.23 7.37 3.99
N ASN A 42 -17.06 6.14 3.51
CA ASN A 42 -18.01 5.07 3.81
C ASN A 42 -17.98 4.72 5.30
N PHE A 43 -16.79 4.64 5.91
CA PHE A 43 -16.66 4.46 7.35
C PHE A 43 -17.35 5.58 8.14
N GLU A 44 -17.13 6.85 7.79
CA GLU A 44 -17.80 7.99 8.43
C GLU A 44 -19.33 7.86 8.36
N LYS A 45 -19.85 7.48 7.19
CA LYS A 45 -21.30 7.31 6.97
C LYS A 45 -21.88 6.17 7.81
N GLU A 46 -21.16 5.06 7.94
CA GLU A 46 -21.63 3.87 8.65
C GLU A 46 -21.47 4.00 10.17
N SER A 47 -20.38 4.61 10.63
CA SER A 47 -20.02 4.68 12.05
C SER A 47 -20.44 5.98 12.74
N GLY A 48 -20.66 7.07 12.01
CA GLY A 48 -20.81 8.42 12.56
C GLY A 48 -19.52 9.01 13.13
N ILE A 49 -18.36 8.34 12.96
CA ILE A 49 -17.06 8.80 13.41
C ILE A 49 -16.41 9.63 12.31
N LYS A 50 -16.07 10.88 12.58
CA LYS A 50 -15.38 11.76 11.62
C LYS A 50 -13.93 11.30 11.43
N VAL A 51 -13.45 11.29 10.18
CA VAL A 51 -12.06 10.98 9.85
C VAL A 51 -11.32 12.25 9.44
N ASN A 52 -10.26 12.59 10.16
CA ASN A 52 -9.35 13.66 9.80
C ASN A 52 -8.13 13.06 9.10
N LEU A 53 -8.05 13.17 7.78
CA LEU A 53 -6.97 12.61 6.97
C LEU A 53 -5.85 13.64 6.77
N ILE A 54 -4.63 13.25 7.10
CA ILE A 54 -3.40 13.98 6.79
C ILE A 54 -2.57 13.09 5.87
N PHE A 55 -2.37 13.54 4.64
CA PHE A 55 -1.53 12.87 3.66
C PHE A 55 -0.16 13.53 3.59
N ASP A 56 0.89 12.70 3.60
CA ASP A 56 2.24 13.09 3.22
C ASP A 56 2.94 11.87 2.61
N ASP A 57 3.67 12.06 1.53
CA ASP A 57 4.43 10.98 0.87
C ASP A 57 5.77 10.69 1.58
N LYS A 58 6.17 11.54 2.51
CA LYS A 58 7.43 11.51 3.27
C LYS A 58 7.24 12.01 4.70
N GLY A 59 8.15 11.60 5.61
CA GLY A 59 8.35 12.27 6.88
C GLY A 59 7.27 12.09 7.94
N LEU A 60 6.26 11.22 7.76
CA LEU A 60 5.23 11.01 8.80
C LEU A 60 5.80 10.39 10.07
N VAL A 61 6.77 9.47 9.95
CA VAL A 61 7.45 8.89 11.12
C VAL A 61 8.19 9.97 11.91
N GLU A 62 8.96 10.82 11.24
CA GLU A 62 9.68 11.94 11.85
C GLU A 62 8.73 12.97 12.44
N ARG A 63 7.57 13.16 11.81
CA ARG A 63 6.52 14.04 12.33
C ARG A 63 5.96 13.52 13.65
N ILE A 64 5.55 12.25 13.70
CA ILE A 64 5.02 11.60 14.92
C ILE A 64 6.09 11.61 16.03
N LYS A 65 7.37 11.37 15.70
CA LYS A 65 8.48 11.48 16.67
C LYS A 65 8.60 12.88 17.27
N ARG A 66 8.49 13.93 16.46
CA ARG A 66 8.55 15.33 16.95
C ARG A 66 7.33 15.72 17.78
N GLU A 67 6.16 15.21 17.41
CA GLU A 67 4.91 15.43 18.14
C GLU A 67 4.91 14.69 19.49
N GLY A 68 5.65 13.55 19.59
CA GLY A 68 5.83 12.77 20.80
C GLY A 68 4.52 12.25 21.38
N GLU A 69 4.36 12.35 22.69
CA GLU A 69 3.14 11.93 23.40
C GLU A 69 1.91 12.81 23.09
N LEU A 70 2.13 13.99 22.54
CA LEU A 70 1.08 14.93 22.11
C LEU A 70 0.67 14.74 20.66
N SER A 71 1.20 13.73 19.97
CA SER A 71 0.81 13.45 18.59
C SER A 71 -0.69 13.22 18.49
N PRO A 72 -1.39 13.93 17.60
CA PRO A 72 -2.80 13.69 17.36
C PRO A 72 -3.07 12.44 16.52
N ALA A 73 -2.02 11.78 15.97
CA ALA A 73 -2.16 10.62 15.12
C ALA A 73 -2.78 9.44 15.88
N ASP A 74 -3.89 8.90 15.36
CA ASP A 74 -4.51 7.68 15.87
C ASP A 74 -4.11 6.47 15.03
N VAL A 75 -4.14 6.61 13.70
CA VAL A 75 -3.87 5.56 12.74
C VAL A 75 -2.81 6.03 11.74
N VAL A 76 -1.88 5.15 11.39
CA VAL A 76 -0.93 5.36 10.30
C VAL A 76 -1.21 4.35 9.19
N LEU A 77 -1.56 4.85 8.00
CA LEU A 77 -1.74 4.06 6.78
C LEU A 77 -0.49 4.11 5.93
N THR A 78 0.01 2.96 5.54
CA THR A 78 1.23 2.83 4.74
C THR A 78 0.95 2.19 3.38
N VAL A 79 1.95 2.25 2.48
CA VAL A 79 1.85 1.72 1.10
C VAL A 79 2.85 0.59 0.81
N ASP A 80 3.65 0.20 1.79
CA ASP A 80 4.57 -0.93 1.72
C ASP A 80 5.00 -1.39 3.12
N ILE A 81 5.55 -2.61 3.19
CA ILE A 81 6.00 -3.22 4.45
C ILE A 81 7.13 -2.44 5.12
N LYS A 82 8.05 -1.82 4.35
CA LYS A 82 9.16 -1.04 4.94
C LYS A 82 8.63 0.11 5.78
N ARG A 83 7.65 0.87 5.26
CA ARG A 83 7.03 1.97 6.01
C ARG A 83 6.25 1.51 7.23
N VAL A 84 5.63 0.33 7.17
CA VAL A 84 5.06 -0.31 8.37
C VAL A 84 6.15 -0.53 9.42
N MET A 85 7.24 -1.18 9.01
CA MET A 85 8.34 -1.50 9.93
C MET A 85 9.09 -0.27 10.42
N ASP A 86 9.13 0.83 9.66
CA ASP A 86 9.68 2.10 10.14
C ASP A 86 8.88 2.67 11.32
N VAL A 87 7.56 2.57 11.29
CA VAL A 87 6.70 2.97 12.42
C VAL A 87 6.91 2.06 13.62
N VAL A 88 6.91 0.74 13.40
CA VAL A 88 7.08 -0.27 14.46
C VAL A 88 8.46 -0.18 15.10
N ASN A 89 9.53 -0.16 14.30
CA ASN A 89 10.93 -0.11 14.78
C ASN A 89 11.25 1.21 15.48
N ALA A 90 10.54 2.28 15.14
CA ALA A 90 10.64 3.55 15.85
C ALA A 90 9.94 3.55 17.22
N GLY A 91 9.26 2.45 17.60
CA GLY A 91 8.47 2.34 18.83
C GLY A 91 7.22 3.23 18.83
N LEU A 92 6.66 3.53 17.65
CA LEU A 92 5.51 4.42 17.46
C LEU A 92 4.20 3.66 17.23
N ALA A 93 4.22 2.34 17.22
CA ALA A 93 3.05 1.46 17.14
C ALA A 93 2.67 0.90 18.51
N GLN A 94 1.39 0.63 18.70
CA GLN A 94 0.90 -0.18 19.83
C GLN A 94 0.14 -1.41 19.32
N PRO A 95 0.12 -2.53 20.08
CA PRO A 95 -0.62 -3.72 19.71
C PRO A 95 -2.13 -3.50 19.76
N ILE A 96 -2.84 -4.21 18.87
CA ILE A 96 -4.30 -4.23 18.79
C ILE A 96 -4.76 -5.69 18.96
N HIS A 97 -5.32 -6.02 20.11
CA HIS A 97 -5.97 -7.31 20.30
C HIS A 97 -7.41 -7.22 19.81
N SER A 98 -7.71 -7.82 18.67
CA SER A 98 -9.04 -7.83 18.07
C SER A 98 -9.31 -9.15 17.37
N HIS A 99 -10.32 -9.86 17.84
CA HIS A 99 -10.80 -11.10 17.21
C HIS A 99 -11.23 -10.86 15.74
N ALA A 100 -11.86 -9.72 15.46
CA ALA A 100 -12.25 -9.36 14.10
C ALA A 100 -11.05 -9.25 13.16
N LEU A 101 -9.92 -8.66 13.62
CA LEU A 101 -8.71 -8.56 12.83
C LEU A 101 -8.05 -9.92 12.63
N GLU A 102 -8.08 -10.80 13.62
CA GLU A 102 -7.56 -12.16 13.52
C GLU A 102 -8.34 -13.01 12.52
N GLU A 103 -9.66 -12.88 12.49
CA GLU A 103 -10.53 -13.56 11.53
C GLU A 103 -10.40 -13.00 10.11
N ASN A 104 -10.29 -11.67 9.98
CA ASN A 104 -10.29 -10.99 8.70
C ASN A 104 -8.94 -11.05 7.99
N ILE A 105 -7.82 -11.14 8.74
CA ILE A 105 -6.47 -11.00 8.18
C ILE A 105 -5.66 -12.25 8.50
N PRO A 106 -5.32 -13.08 7.48
CA PRO A 106 -4.49 -14.26 7.65
C PRO A 106 -3.14 -13.96 8.33
N ALA A 107 -2.60 -14.92 9.09
CA ALA A 107 -1.40 -14.74 9.90
C ALA A 107 -0.19 -14.22 9.12
N GLN A 108 -0.04 -14.59 7.85
CA GLN A 108 1.05 -14.11 6.98
C GLN A 108 0.94 -12.62 6.61
N TYR A 109 -0.18 -11.98 6.90
CA TYR A 109 -0.47 -10.58 6.60
C TYR A 109 -0.64 -9.72 7.87
N ARG A 110 -0.18 -10.21 9.02
CA ARG A 110 -0.21 -9.46 10.28
C ARG A 110 0.99 -9.81 11.15
N ASP A 111 1.37 -8.87 11.98
CA ASP A 111 2.43 -9.06 12.98
C ASP A 111 2.04 -10.10 14.03
N SER A 112 2.97 -10.96 14.40
CA SER A 112 2.79 -11.91 15.50
C SER A 112 2.62 -11.23 16.87
N LYS A 113 3.05 -9.97 17.00
CA LYS A 113 2.86 -9.10 18.18
C LYS A 113 1.70 -8.12 18.01
N GLU A 114 0.91 -8.28 16.93
CA GLU A 114 -0.29 -7.49 16.64
C GLU A 114 -0.08 -5.97 16.54
N GLN A 115 1.15 -5.54 16.19
CA GLN A 115 1.49 -4.12 16.04
C GLN A 115 1.16 -3.56 14.65
N TRP A 116 1.00 -4.43 13.65
CA TRP A 116 0.61 -4.03 12.29
C TRP A 116 -0.25 -5.08 11.60
N PHE A 117 -1.04 -4.61 10.63
CA PHE A 117 -1.94 -5.43 9.82
C PHE A 117 -1.86 -4.99 8.36
N ALA A 118 -1.83 -5.94 7.43
CA ALA A 118 -2.03 -5.64 6.02
C ALA A 118 -3.51 -5.44 5.72
N LEU A 119 -3.81 -4.51 4.84
CA LEU A 119 -5.17 -4.26 4.37
C LEU A 119 -5.39 -4.77 2.94
N THR A 120 -4.37 -4.67 2.09
CA THR A 120 -4.38 -5.17 0.71
C THR A 120 -3.02 -5.66 0.30
N THR A 121 -2.98 -6.49 -0.75
CA THR A 121 -1.75 -6.82 -1.45
C THR A 121 -1.76 -6.30 -2.89
N ARG A 122 -0.59 -6.19 -3.51
CA ARG A 122 -0.40 -5.93 -4.92
C ARG A 122 0.83 -6.68 -5.43
N ALA A 123 0.77 -7.10 -6.68
CA ALA A 123 1.89 -7.74 -7.36
C ALA A 123 2.78 -6.70 -8.06
N ARG A 124 4.08 -6.94 -8.09
CA ARG A 124 5.03 -6.23 -8.93
C ARG A 124 5.15 -6.99 -10.25
N VAL A 125 4.52 -6.49 -11.30
CA VAL A 125 4.35 -7.19 -12.58
C VAL A 125 5.30 -6.68 -13.64
N ILE A 126 5.42 -7.44 -14.74
CA ILE A 126 6.09 -6.99 -15.96
C ILE A 126 5.03 -6.69 -17.00
N TYR A 127 5.02 -5.46 -17.48
CA TYR A 127 4.24 -5.07 -18.64
C TYR A 127 5.04 -5.36 -19.91
N SER A 128 4.40 -5.92 -20.95
CA SER A 128 5.01 -6.17 -22.25
C SER A 128 4.16 -5.58 -23.38
N SER A 129 4.79 -5.01 -24.40
CA SER A 129 4.09 -4.46 -25.57
C SER A 129 3.26 -5.53 -26.26
N LYS A 130 1.97 -5.30 -26.51
CA LYS A 130 1.11 -6.24 -27.23
C LYS A 130 1.59 -6.47 -28.65
N ASP A 131 1.96 -5.40 -29.33
CA ASP A 131 2.26 -5.45 -30.77
C ASP A 131 3.68 -5.94 -31.08
N ARG A 132 4.64 -5.64 -30.20
CA ARG A 132 6.07 -5.90 -30.44
C ARG A 132 6.59 -7.13 -29.71
N VAL A 133 5.94 -7.54 -28.61
CA VAL A 133 6.39 -8.66 -27.76
C VAL A 133 5.32 -9.75 -27.61
N GLY A 134 4.08 -9.36 -27.32
CA GLY A 134 3.04 -10.29 -26.93
C GLY A 134 3.05 -10.60 -25.43
N LYS A 135 2.30 -11.64 -25.04
CA LYS A 135 2.24 -12.15 -23.67
C LYS A 135 3.50 -12.95 -23.35
N LEU A 136 4.08 -12.73 -22.16
CA LEU A 136 5.28 -13.45 -21.73
C LEU A 136 4.98 -14.88 -21.34
N PRO A 137 5.91 -15.82 -21.54
CA PRO A 137 5.76 -17.20 -21.11
C PRO A 137 5.78 -17.33 -19.58
N ALA A 138 5.25 -18.45 -19.06
CA ALA A 138 5.09 -18.66 -17.61
C ALA A 138 6.43 -18.76 -16.86
N ASP A 139 7.48 -19.21 -17.50
CA ASP A 139 8.84 -19.32 -16.97
C ASP A 139 9.63 -17.99 -16.99
N PHE A 140 9.05 -16.92 -17.54
CA PHE A 140 9.69 -15.60 -17.55
C PHE A 140 9.89 -15.06 -16.15
N THR A 141 11.10 -14.59 -15.85
CA THR A 141 11.49 -14.09 -14.53
C THR A 141 11.89 -12.62 -14.57
N TYR A 142 12.00 -11.98 -13.40
CA TYR A 142 12.62 -10.64 -13.32
C TYR A 142 14.06 -10.65 -13.84
N TYR A 143 14.80 -11.76 -13.63
CA TYR A 143 16.19 -11.89 -14.06
C TYR A 143 16.34 -11.85 -15.59
N ASP A 144 15.32 -12.26 -16.33
CA ASP A 144 15.36 -12.21 -17.79
C ASP A 144 15.57 -10.79 -18.32
N LEU A 145 14.94 -9.79 -17.68
CA LEU A 145 15.09 -8.38 -18.10
C LEU A 145 16.54 -7.85 -18.00
N ALA A 146 17.43 -8.54 -17.29
CA ALA A 146 18.84 -8.20 -17.19
C ALA A 146 19.72 -8.87 -18.25
N LYS A 147 19.16 -9.78 -19.10
CA LYS A 147 19.90 -10.44 -20.18
C LYS A 147 20.20 -9.48 -21.34
N PRO A 148 21.32 -9.66 -22.07
CA PRO A 148 21.74 -8.73 -23.14
C PRO A 148 20.74 -8.55 -24.28
N GLU A 149 19.88 -9.52 -24.56
CA GLU A 149 18.86 -9.44 -25.62
C GLU A 149 17.77 -8.39 -25.36
N TYR A 150 17.66 -7.89 -24.13
CA TYR A 150 16.72 -6.84 -23.75
C TYR A 150 17.32 -5.43 -23.77
N LYS A 151 18.54 -5.29 -24.30
CA LYS A 151 19.23 -4.01 -24.38
C LYS A 151 18.40 -2.93 -25.07
N GLY A 152 18.20 -1.79 -24.39
CA GLY A 152 17.44 -0.65 -24.90
C GLY A 152 15.93 -0.89 -25.00
N LYS A 153 15.39 -1.89 -24.29
CA LYS A 153 13.98 -2.28 -24.39
C LYS A 153 13.18 -2.14 -23.09
N VAL A 154 13.82 -1.79 -21.98
CA VAL A 154 13.17 -1.79 -20.65
C VAL A 154 12.99 -0.37 -20.14
N CYS A 155 11.79 -0.07 -19.63
CA CYS A 155 11.49 1.17 -18.91
C CYS A 155 11.18 0.86 -17.42
N VAL A 156 11.75 1.67 -16.54
CA VAL A 156 11.45 1.62 -15.10
C VAL A 156 11.42 3.02 -14.51
N ARG A 157 10.68 3.18 -13.44
CA ARG A 157 10.79 4.36 -12.58
C ARG A 157 12.09 4.32 -11.76
N SER A 158 12.41 5.38 -11.03
CA SER A 158 13.61 5.47 -10.18
C SER A 158 13.85 4.17 -9.39
N GLY A 159 15.09 3.68 -9.41
CA GLY A 159 15.51 2.54 -8.62
C GLY A 159 15.35 2.75 -7.10
N LYS A 160 15.41 4.02 -6.65
CA LYS A 160 15.21 4.43 -5.24
C LYS A 160 13.75 4.48 -4.82
N ASN A 161 12.82 4.28 -5.75
CA ASN A 161 11.42 4.20 -5.37
C ASN A 161 11.15 2.97 -4.50
N ALA A 162 10.36 3.14 -3.44
CA ALA A 162 10.08 2.10 -2.45
C ALA A 162 9.66 0.75 -3.06
N TYR A 163 8.89 0.75 -4.15
CA TYR A 163 8.44 -0.48 -4.81
C TYR A 163 9.57 -1.23 -5.51
N ASN A 164 10.52 -0.52 -6.12
CA ASN A 164 11.69 -1.12 -6.75
C ASN A 164 12.70 -1.58 -5.69
N VAL A 165 12.92 -0.78 -4.65
CA VAL A 165 13.79 -1.19 -3.53
C VAL A 165 13.25 -2.44 -2.84
N SER A 166 11.93 -2.54 -2.62
CA SER A 166 11.30 -3.76 -2.05
C SER A 166 11.46 -4.98 -2.95
N LEU A 167 11.37 -4.83 -4.28
CA LEU A 167 11.66 -5.92 -5.21
C LEU A 167 13.12 -6.37 -5.10
N VAL A 168 14.07 -5.43 -5.08
CA VAL A 168 15.51 -5.76 -4.90
C VAL A 168 15.74 -6.42 -3.54
N ALA A 169 15.05 -5.95 -2.48
CA ALA A 169 15.15 -6.54 -1.14
C ALA A 169 14.66 -7.99 -1.12
N SER A 170 13.57 -8.32 -1.83
CA SER A 170 13.12 -9.70 -1.98
C SER A 170 14.13 -10.57 -2.74
N MET A 171 14.76 -10.01 -3.79
CA MET A 171 15.81 -10.72 -4.54
C MET A 171 17.06 -10.98 -3.66
N ILE A 172 17.44 -10.03 -2.80
CA ILE A 172 18.52 -10.23 -1.83
C ILE A 172 18.18 -11.37 -0.86
N ALA A 173 16.94 -11.40 -0.37
CA ALA A 173 16.49 -12.44 0.56
C ALA A 173 16.49 -13.84 -0.07
N HIS A 174 16.11 -13.98 -1.34
CA HIS A 174 16.11 -15.26 -2.04
C HIS A 174 17.50 -15.67 -2.52
N ASP A 175 18.24 -14.75 -3.12
CA ASP A 175 19.38 -15.08 -3.96
C ASP A 175 20.71 -14.42 -3.52
N GLY A 176 20.67 -13.52 -2.52
CA GLY A 176 21.83 -12.81 -1.99
C GLY A 176 22.18 -11.52 -2.73
N GLU A 177 22.98 -10.67 -2.07
CA GLU A 177 23.34 -9.33 -2.54
C GLU A 177 24.08 -9.35 -3.89
N ALA A 178 24.99 -10.31 -4.09
CA ALA A 178 25.79 -10.38 -5.32
C ALA A 178 24.93 -10.60 -6.57
N LYS A 179 23.94 -11.51 -6.51
CA LYS A 179 23.03 -11.79 -7.62
C LYS A 179 22.06 -10.64 -7.86
N ALA A 180 21.54 -10.04 -6.78
CA ALA A 180 20.69 -8.85 -6.89
C ALA A 180 21.43 -7.66 -7.51
N LYS A 181 22.71 -7.45 -7.15
CA LYS A 181 23.56 -6.42 -7.74
C LYS A 181 23.79 -6.66 -9.24
N SER A 182 24.15 -7.88 -9.62
CA SER A 182 24.34 -8.26 -11.02
C SER A 182 23.07 -8.04 -11.84
N TRP A 183 21.89 -8.36 -11.25
CA TRP A 183 20.60 -8.06 -11.89
C TRP A 183 20.38 -6.55 -12.10
N LEU A 184 20.66 -5.72 -11.08
CA LEU A 184 20.54 -4.26 -11.21
C LEU A 184 21.46 -3.69 -12.30
N GLU A 185 22.71 -4.18 -12.40
CA GLU A 185 23.68 -3.79 -13.41
C GLU A 185 23.17 -4.17 -14.82
N GLY A 186 22.71 -5.40 -15.00
CA GLY A 186 22.14 -5.86 -16.27
C GLY A 186 20.85 -5.13 -16.65
N LEU A 187 19.95 -4.93 -15.70
CA LEU A 187 18.73 -4.17 -15.93
C LEU A 187 19.05 -2.72 -16.34
N LYS A 188 20.00 -2.05 -15.65
CA LYS A 188 20.45 -0.71 -16.00
C LYS A 188 21.00 -0.66 -17.43
N ALA A 189 21.81 -1.64 -17.83
CA ALA A 189 22.38 -1.72 -19.19
C ALA A 189 21.29 -1.91 -20.26
N ASN A 190 20.11 -2.40 -19.89
CA ASN A 190 18.98 -2.69 -20.78
C ASN A 190 17.92 -1.58 -20.82
N LEU A 191 18.11 -0.50 -20.06
CA LEU A 191 17.17 0.62 -20.05
C LEU A 191 17.11 1.32 -21.42
N ALA A 192 15.90 1.58 -21.89
CA ALA A 192 15.63 2.37 -23.08
C ALA A 192 15.82 3.88 -22.85
N GLN A 193 15.61 4.31 -21.60
CA GLN A 193 15.77 5.70 -21.16
C GLN A 193 16.15 5.73 -19.67
N LYS A 194 16.65 6.87 -19.21
CA LYS A 194 16.88 7.06 -17.76
C LYS A 194 15.59 6.82 -16.96
N PRO A 195 15.69 6.22 -15.76
CA PRO A 195 14.56 6.06 -14.87
C PRO A 195 13.86 7.38 -14.60
N GLN A 196 12.54 7.42 -14.83
CA GLN A 196 11.73 8.64 -14.63
C GLN A 196 10.26 8.31 -14.42
N GLY A 197 9.48 9.29 -13.96
CA GLY A 197 8.03 9.18 -13.81
C GLY A 197 7.59 8.12 -12.79
N GLY A 198 6.33 7.73 -12.87
CA GLY A 198 5.72 6.66 -12.09
C GLY A 198 5.47 5.40 -12.91
N ASP A 199 4.84 4.39 -12.29
CA ASP A 199 4.56 3.10 -12.97
C ASP A 199 3.67 3.26 -14.20
N ARG A 200 2.70 4.19 -14.18
CA ARG A 200 1.82 4.47 -15.33
C ARG A 200 2.57 5.09 -16.50
N ASP A 201 3.57 5.94 -16.22
CA ASP A 201 4.41 6.55 -17.25
C ASP A 201 5.27 5.51 -17.98
N GLN A 202 5.62 4.40 -17.31
CA GLN A 202 6.34 3.30 -17.94
C GLN A 202 5.44 2.56 -18.96
N VAL A 203 4.16 2.36 -18.62
CA VAL A 203 3.18 1.76 -19.55
C VAL A 203 2.89 2.72 -20.72
N LYS A 204 2.80 4.02 -20.45
CA LYS A 204 2.73 5.05 -21.51
C LYS A 204 3.92 4.96 -22.47
N ALA A 205 5.14 4.81 -21.93
CA ALA A 205 6.35 4.66 -22.74
C ALA A 205 6.32 3.40 -23.63
N ILE A 206 5.71 2.30 -23.17
CA ILE A 206 5.45 1.12 -24.02
C ILE A 206 4.53 1.49 -25.19
N LYS A 207 3.42 2.18 -24.92
CA LYS A 207 2.49 2.62 -25.99
C LYS A 207 3.19 3.51 -27.00
N GLU A 208 4.03 4.42 -26.55
CA GLU A 208 4.77 5.37 -27.40
C GLU A 208 5.95 4.74 -28.13
N GLY A 209 6.24 3.46 -27.92
CA GLY A 209 7.32 2.74 -28.59
C GLY A 209 8.71 3.05 -28.07
N VAL A 210 8.82 3.70 -26.91
CA VAL A 210 10.11 4.00 -26.25
C VAL A 210 10.75 2.73 -25.72
N CYS A 211 9.96 1.82 -25.17
CA CYS A 211 10.39 0.52 -24.66
C CYS A 211 9.36 -0.57 -24.92
N ASP A 212 9.79 -1.81 -24.79
CA ASP A 212 8.96 -2.99 -25.02
C ASP A 212 8.48 -3.64 -23.72
N TYR A 213 9.22 -3.42 -22.64
CA TYR A 213 8.97 -3.98 -21.31
C TYR A 213 9.01 -2.88 -20.24
N ALA A 214 8.21 -3.07 -19.20
CA ALA A 214 8.27 -2.20 -18.03
C ALA A 214 7.94 -2.97 -16.74
N ILE A 215 8.45 -2.50 -15.60
CA ILE A 215 8.11 -3.02 -14.28
C ILE A 215 7.17 -2.04 -13.58
N GLY A 216 6.07 -2.54 -13.03
CA GLY A 216 5.10 -1.72 -12.31
C GLY A 216 4.19 -2.52 -11.38
N ASN A 217 3.41 -1.84 -10.55
CA ASN A 217 2.42 -2.48 -9.69
C ASN A 217 1.13 -2.80 -10.47
N SER A 218 0.56 -3.96 -10.20
CA SER A 218 -0.61 -4.50 -10.89
C SER A 218 -1.83 -3.57 -10.88
N TYR A 219 -2.13 -2.94 -9.74
CA TYR A 219 -3.32 -2.09 -9.60
C TYR A 219 -3.32 -0.87 -10.52
N TYR A 220 -2.16 -0.35 -10.92
CA TYR A 220 -2.10 0.76 -11.86
C TYR A 220 -2.65 0.40 -13.24
N TYR A 221 -2.58 -0.88 -13.63
CA TYR A 221 -3.18 -1.32 -14.88
C TYR A 221 -4.71 -1.11 -14.88
N GLY A 222 -5.38 -1.55 -13.80
CA GLY A 222 -6.81 -1.29 -13.61
C GLY A 222 -7.13 0.20 -13.56
N LYS A 223 -6.34 0.98 -12.81
CA LYS A 223 -6.53 2.43 -12.70
C LYS A 223 -6.36 3.16 -14.04
N MET A 224 -5.49 2.70 -14.92
CA MET A 224 -5.38 3.25 -16.28
C MET A 224 -6.59 2.88 -17.15
N LEU A 225 -7.15 1.68 -16.97
CA LEU A 225 -8.36 1.25 -17.68
C LEU A 225 -9.61 2.04 -17.25
N ASP A 226 -9.64 2.54 -16.01
CA ASP A 226 -10.74 3.39 -15.51
C ASP A 226 -10.64 4.85 -16.01
N ASP A 227 -9.46 5.28 -16.46
CA ASP A 227 -9.20 6.66 -16.89
C ASP A 227 -9.18 6.75 -18.42
N ASP A 228 -10.15 7.43 -19.03
CA ASP A 228 -10.26 7.57 -20.49
C ASP A 228 -8.99 8.13 -21.16
N LYS A 229 -8.23 8.97 -20.44
CA LYS A 229 -6.96 9.55 -20.96
C LYS A 229 -5.81 8.53 -20.93
N GLN A 230 -5.87 7.53 -20.05
CA GLN A 230 -4.80 6.56 -19.84
C GLN A 230 -5.17 5.15 -20.33
N ARG A 231 -6.45 4.87 -20.58
CA ARG A 231 -6.95 3.57 -21.06
C ARG A 231 -6.11 3.00 -22.21
N SER A 232 -5.83 3.83 -23.20
CA SER A 232 -5.05 3.41 -24.36
C SER A 232 -3.59 3.02 -24.03
N TRP A 233 -3.05 3.42 -22.87
CA TRP A 233 -1.73 2.99 -22.44
C TRP A 233 -1.79 1.53 -21.96
N ALA A 234 -2.75 1.23 -21.09
CA ALA A 234 -2.98 -0.15 -20.60
C ALA A 234 -3.33 -1.09 -21.78
N GLU A 235 -4.21 -0.67 -22.69
CA GLU A 235 -4.61 -1.48 -23.83
C GLU A 235 -3.45 -1.83 -24.78
N ALA A 236 -2.38 -1.06 -24.79
CA ALA A 236 -1.16 -1.34 -25.58
C ALA A 236 -0.20 -2.36 -24.92
N ALA A 237 -0.48 -2.80 -23.69
CA ALA A 237 0.40 -3.70 -22.96
C ALA A 237 -0.34 -4.93 -22.41
N TYR A 238 0.37 -6.04 -22.28
CA TYR A 238 -0.02 -7.15 -21.43
C TYR A 238 0.51 -6.95 -20.01
N LEU A 239 -0.28 -7.35 -19.01
CA LEU A 239 0.17 -7.53 -17.64
C LEU A 239 0.60 -8.99 -17.48
N ASN A 240 1.84 -9.21 -17.05
CA ASN A 240 2.40 -10.56 -16.85
C ASN A 240 2.92 -10.71 -15.42
N PHE A 241 2.63 -11.84 -14.81
CA PHE A 241 3.15 -12.23 -13.49
C PHE A 241 4.43 -13.03 -13.68
N PRO A 242 5.63 -12.49 -13.36
CA PRO A 242 6.88 -13.20 -13.51
C PRO A 242 7.11 -14.25 -12.41
N ASN A 243 8.14 -15.06 -12.57
CA ASN A 243 8.61 -16.05 -11.58
C ASN A 243 7.60 -17.16 -11.24
N GLN A 244 6.69 -17.52 -12.15
CA GLN A 244 5.62 -18.46 -11.82
C GLN A 244 6.14 -19.89 -11.59
N ASP A 245 7.23 -20.26 -12.24
CA ASP A 245 7.90 -21.56 -12.09
C ASP A 245 9.02 -21.57 -11.03
N SER A 246 9.09 -20.50 -10.21
CA SER A 246 10.06 -20.38 -9.13
C SER A 246 9.38 -19.95 -7.83
N TYR A 247 9.93 -18.96 -7.09
CA TYR A 247 9.36 -18.51 -5.81
C TYR A 247 8.10 -17.64 -5.94
N GLY A 248 7.65 -17.34 -7.13
CA GLY A 248 6.44 -16.57 -7.38
C GLY A 248 6.68 -15.08 -7.61
N THR A 249 5.63 -14.37 -8.01
CA THR A 249 5.67 -12.93 -8.23
C THR A 249 5.79 -12.17 -6.91
N HIS A 250 6.74 -11.23 -6.83
CA HIS A 250 6.88 -10.35 -5.67
C HIS A 250 5.57 -9.62 -5.36
N VAL A 251 5.16 -9.70 -4.11
CA VAL A 251 3.99 -8.98 -3.57
C VAL A 251 4.40 -8.06 -2.43
N ASN A 252 3.68 -6.98 -2.27
CA ASN A 252 3.82 -6.06 -1.16
C ASN A 252 2.42 -5.65 -0.66
N ILE A 253 2.34 -4.92 0.44
CA ILE A 253 1.10 -4.61 1.13
C ILE A 253 0.81 -3.11 1.22
N SER A 254 -0.46 -2.76 1.40
CA SER A 254 -0.85 -1.58 2.16
C SER A 254 -1.05 -2.02 3.60
N GLY A 255 -0.44 -1.34 4.54
CA GLY A 255 -0.48 -1.71 5.94
C GLY A 255 -1.06 -0.60 6.82
N VAL A 256 -1.44 -1.00 8.02
CA VAL A 256 -1.98 -0.11 9.04
C VAL A 256 -1.37 -0.41 10.40
N VAL A 257 -1.13 0.64 11.17
CA VAL A 257 -0.77 0.57 12.59
C VAL A 257 -1.62 1.57 13.38
N ILE A 258 -1.88 1.28 14.66
CA ILE A 258 -2.38 2.28 15.60
C ILE A 258 -1.17 2.95 16.26
N ALA A 259 -1.17 4.28 16.25
CA ALA A 259 -0.10 5.06 16.86
C ALA A 259 -0.02 4.81 18.38
N LYS A 260 1.21 4.79 18.92
CA LYS A 260 1.48 4.46 20.33
C LYS A 260 0.69 5.32 21.31
N HIS A 261 0.54 6.60 21.02
CA HIS A 261 -0.13 7.59 21.88
C HIS A 261 -1.47 8.05 21.30
N ALA A 262 -2.15 7.19 20.49
CA ALA A 262 -3.42 7.49 19.85
C ALA A 262 -4.44 8.05 20.84
N PRO A 263 -4.84 9.35 20.73
CA PRO A 263 -5.81 9.95 21.64
C PRO A 263 -7.22 9.38 21.49
N ASN A 264 -7.57 8.89 20.28
CA ASN A 264 -8.88 8.30 19.98
C ASN A 264 -8.75 6.80 19.69
N LYS A 265 -8.05 6.05 20.57
CA LYS A 265 -7.71 4.63 20.37
C LYS A 265 -8.91 3.77 20.00
N ASP A 266 -10.04 3.90 20.71
CA ASP A 266 -11.23 3.07 20.46
C ASP A 266 -11.82 3.32 19.06
N ASN A 267 -11.80 4.55 18.60
CA ASN A 267 -12.23 4.89 17.24
C ASN A 267 -11.21 4.40 16.20
N ALA A 268 -9.93 4.42 16.53
CA ALA A 268 -8.87 3.86 15.68
C ALA A 268 -9.04 2.34 15.51
N VAL A 269 -9.32 1.59 16.57
CA VAL A 269 -9.62 0.15 16.49
C VAL A 269 -10.82 -0.10 15.59
N LYS A 270 -11.93 0.62 15.79
CA LYS A 270 -13.13 0.52 14.92
C LYS A 270 -12.82 0.78 13.45
N LEU A 271 -11.98 1.78 13.17
CA LEU A 271 -11.57 2.07 11.80
C LEU A 271 -10.74 0.91 11.21
N VAL A 272 -9.77 0.37 11.94
CA VAL A 272 -8.93 -0.73 11.45
C VAL A 272 -9.76 -2.00 11.23
N GLU A 273 -10.68 -2.32 12.14
CA GLU A 273 -11.64 -3.43 11.98
C GLU A 273 -12.52 -3.23 10.75
N TYR A 274 -13.05 -2.02 10.54
CA TYR A 274 -13.82 -1.68 9.34
C TYR A 274 -13.00 -1.88 8.06
N LEU A 275 -11.76 -1.37 8.03
CA LEU A 275 -10.88 -1.49 6.86
C LEU A 275 -10.52 -2.94 6.52
N SER A 276 -10.55 -3.85 7.50
CA SER A 276 -10.39 -5.30 7.31
C SER A 276 -11.69 -6.03 6.99
N GLY A 277 -12.84 -5.39 7.18
CA GLY A 277 -14.17 -5.97 6.98
C GLY A 277 -14.59 -6.07 5.52
N ASN A 278 -15.67 -6.81 5.25
CA ASN A 278 -16.13 -7.10 3.88
C ASN A 278 -16.36 -5.84 3.04
N SER A 279 -17.05 -4.82 3.59
CA SER A 279 -17.38 -3.59 2.87
C SER A 279 -16.13 -2.86 2.37
N ALA A 280 -15.16 -2.63 3.26
CA ALA A 280 -13.91 -1.95 2.88
C ALA A 280 -13.03 -2.82 1.97
N GLN A 281 -12.94 -4.11 2.22
CA GLN A 281 -12.15 -5.03 1.40
C GLN A 281 -12.71 -5.15 -0.02
N GLN A 282 -14.02 -5.17 -0.17
CA GLN A 282 -14.65 -5.09 -1.50
C GLN A 282 -14.40 -3.74 -2.17
N ALA A 283 -14.46 -2.64 -1.42
CA ALA A 283 -14.15 -1.31 -1.95
C ALA A 283 -12.69 -1.20 -2.42
N TYR A 284 -11.72 -1.79 -1.69
CA TYR A 284 -10.34 -1.87 -2.17
C TYR A 284 -10.22 -2.66 -3.49
N ALA A 285 -10.93 -3.77 -3.61
CA ALA A 285 -10.92 -4.57 -4.83
C ALA A 285 -11.53 -3.80 -6.01
N GLU A 286 -12.70 -3.20 -5.84
CA GLU A 286 -13.47 -2.56 -6.91
C GLU A 286 -12.91 -1.19 -7.29
N LEU A 287 -12.57 -0.34 -6.31
CA LEU A 287 -12.13 1.03 -6.56
C LEU A 287 -10.65 1.14 -6.88
N ASN A 288 -9.82 0.24 -6.35
CA ASN A 288 -8.37 0.35 -6.44
C ASN A 288 -7.71 -0.78 -7.22
N HIS A 289 -8.45 -1.85 -7.58
CA HIS A 289 -7.92 -3.03 -8.26
C HIS A 289 -6.78 -3.72 -7.47
N GLU A 290 -6.83 -3.61 -6.16
CA GLU A 290 -5.92 -4.30 -5.24
C GLU A 290 -6.49 -5.67 -4.84
N TYR A 291 -5.62 -6.55 -4.37
CA TYR A 291 -6.05 -7.86 -3.86
C TYR A 291 -6.44 -7.72 -2.38
N PRO A 292 -7.70 -7.98 -2.00
CA PRO A 292 -8.11 -8.04 -0.61
C PRO A 292 -7.29 -9.08 0.16
N VAL A 293 -6.97 -8.80 1.44
CA VAL A 293 -6.34 -9.79 2.31
C VAL A 293 -7.36 -10.69 3.00
N LYS A 294 -8.61 -10.22 3.15
CA LYS A 294 -9.68 -10.99 3.78
C LYS A 294 -10.10 -12.17 2.91
N PRO A 295 -10.05 -13.42 3.44
CA PRO A 295 -10.52 -14.58 2.73
C PRO A 295 -11.99 -14.46 2.32
N GLY A 296 -12.32 -14.95 1.12
CA GLY A 296 -13.70 -14.98 0.63
C GLY A 296 -14.19 -13.66 0.01
N VAL A 297 -13.45 -12.56 0.10
CA VAL A 297 -13.77 -11.34 -0.64
C VAL A 297 -13.34 -11.49 -2.09
N PRO A 298 -14.26 -11.35 -3.08
CA PRO A 298 -13.91 -11.52 -4.48
C PRO A 298 -13.02 -10.38 -4.97
N PHE A 299 -12.14 -10.70 -5.92
CA PHE A 299 -11.42 -9.68 -6.70
C PHE A 299 -12.39 -8.99 -7.64
N SER A 300 -12.11 -7.74 -8.03
CA SER A 300 -12.88 -7.08 -9.09
C SER A 300 -12.85 -7.88 -10.39
N ALA A 301 -13.87 -7.73 -11.24
CA ALA A 301 -13.91 -8.38 -12.55
C ALA A 301 -12.66 -8.06 -13.38
N GLN A 302 -12.15 -6.84 -13.26
CA GLN A 302 -10.91 -6.42 -13.92
C GLN A 302 -9.71 -7.22 -13.44
N VAL A 303 -9.52 -7.38 -12.12
CA VAL A 303 -8.41 -8.16 -11.53
C VAL A 303 -8.54 -9.64 -11.89
N GLN A 304 -9.76 -10.19 -11.87
CA GLN A 304 -10.01 -11.57 -12.30
C GLN A 304 -9.60 -11.82 -13.77
N SER A 305 -9.79 -10.84 -14.64
CA SER A 305 -9.41 -10.93 -16.07
C SER A 305 -7.90 -11.06 -16.30
N TRP A 306 -7.07 -10.70 -15.32
CA TRP A 306 -5.61 -10.85 -15.41
C TRP A 306 -5.14 -12.30 -15.18
N GLY A 307 -6.03 -13.15 -14.68
CA GLY A 307 -5.74 -14.52 -14.30
C GLY A 307 -5.22 -14.68 -12.88
N THR A 308 -4.91 -15.91 -12.52
CA THR A 308 -4.31 -16.27 -11.23
C THR A 308 -2.79 -16.28 -11.32
N PHE A 309 -2.11 -16.13 -10.19
CA PHE A 309 -0.66 -16.19 -10.09
C PHE A 309 -0.21 -16.80 -8.76
N ASN A 310 0.98 -17.34 -8.74
CA ASN A 310 1.67 -17.73 -7.53
C ASN A 310 2.36 -16.49 -6.95
N ALA A 311 1.89 -16.03 -5.79
CA ALA A 311 2.57 -14.96 -5.06
C ALA A 311 3.81 -15.51 -4.34
N ASP A 312 4.86 -14.71 -4.28
CA ASP A 312 6.01 -14.98 -3.42
C ASP A 312 5.56 -15.09 -1.96
N LYS A 313 5.99 -16.16 -1.28
CA LYS A 313 5.64 -16.47 0.12
C LYS A 313 6.69 -16.01 1.11
N LEU A 314 7.66 -15.19 0.66
CA LEU A 314 8.66 -14.62 1.55
C LEU A 314 7.97 -13.83 2.67
N PRO A 315 8.36 -14.03 3.95
CA PRO A 315 7.84 -13.21 5.03
C PRO A 315 8.06 -11.72 4.76
N LEU A 316 7.03 -10.91 4.98
CA LEU A 316 7.08 -9.48 4.65
C LEU A 316 8.17 -8.73 5.42
N GLU A 317 8.39 -9.10 6.67
CA GLU A 317 9.45 -8.54 7.52
C GLU A 317 10.84 -8.77 6.91
N THR A 318 11.06 -9.92 6.28
CA THR A 318 12.34 -10.25 5.62
C THR A 318 12.64 -9.27 4.47
N ILE A 319 11.60 -8.82 3.76
CA ILE A 319 11.74 -7.76 2.74
C ILE A 319 12.19 -6.45 3.40
N ALA A 320 11.54 -6.07 4.51
CA ALA A 320 11.87 -4.84 5.22
C ALA A 320 13.32 -4.87 5.81
N GLU A 321 13.76 -6.01 6.33
CA GLU A 321 15.12 -6.22 6.86
C GLU A 321 16.21 -6.05 5.79
N ASN A 322 15.93 -6.40 4.54
CA ASN A 322 16.87 -6.27 3.43
C ASN A 322 16.73 -4.94 2.66
N TYR A 323 15.80 -4.06 3.06
CA TYR A 323 15.50 -2.84 2.32
C TYR A 323 16.69 -1.88 2.23
N ASP A 324 17.39 -1.63 3.35
CA ASP A 324 18.53 -0.71 3.40
C ASP A 324 19.72 -1.24 2.58
N LYS A 325 19.93 -2.56 2.57
CA LYS A 325 20.91 -3.21 1.68
C LYS A 325 20.52 -3.02 0.21
N ALA A 326 19.25 -3.21 -0.12
CA ALA A 326 18.74 -3.02 -1.46
C ALA A 326 18.92 -1.57 -1.95
N LEU A 327 18.60 -0.59 -1.10
CA LEU A 327 18.80 0.82 -1.40
C LEU A 327 20.29 1.14 -1.63
N LYS A 328 21.17 0.58 -0.80
CA LYS A 328 22.61 0.72 -0.98
C LYS A 328 23.10 0.15 -2.32
N LEU A 329 22.62 -1.03 -2.72
CA LEU A 329 22.95 -1.60 -4.05
C LEU A 329 22.49 -0.70 -5.20
N VAL A 330 21.29 -0.13 -5.11
CA VAL A 330 20.78 0.84 -6.12
C VAL A 330 21.70 2.04 -6.25
N ASP A 331 22.22 2.55 -5.11
CA ASP A 331 23.20 3.65 -5.09
C ASP A 331 24.56 3.23 -5.65
N GLU A 332 25.08 2.07 -5.26
CA GLU A 332 26.39 1.56 -5.72
C GLU A 332 26.43 1.38 -7.24
N VAL A 333 25.36 0.82 -7.84
CA VAL A 333 25.27 0.67 -9.30
C VAL A 333 24.92 1.99 -10.02
N LYS A 334 24.64 3.05 -9.24
CA LYS A 334 24.23 4.36 -9.77
C LYS A 334 23.06 4.21 -10.74
N PHE A 335 22.03 3.49 -10.31
CA PHE A 335 20.94 3.01 -11.18
C PHE A 335 20.21 4.16 -11.90
N ASP A 336 19.99 5.26 -11.23
CA ASP A 336 19.23 6.42 -11.73
C ASP A 336 20.09 7.43 -12.55
N LEU A 337 21.40 7.15 -12.77
CA LEU A 337 22.34 8.08 -13.44
C LEU A 337 22.64 7.71 -14.89
#